data_74f2db9e5bb363ab5a4c4d1429e6639e
#
_entry.id   74f2db9e5bb363ab5a4c4d1429e6639e
#
_cell.length_a   1.000
_cell.length_b   1.000
_cell.length_c   1.000
_cell.angle_alpha   90.00
_cell.angle_beta   90.00
_cell.angle_gamma   90.00
#
_symmetry.space_group_name_H-M   'P 1'
#
loop_
_entity.id
_entity.type
_entity.pdbx_description
1 polymer ?
#
loop_
_entity_poly.entity_id
_entity_poly.type
_entity_poly.pdbx_seq_one_letter_code
_entity_poly.pdbx_strand_id
1 'polypeptide(L)'
;MTIFDYLVLFILISSIVISTLRGLVKEILSLVSWIVAFVVANMYGAKLAPMLTMVPGETVRLIVAFVALFIGVRLLMGLLMMAVDALIKASGLSLADRGLGGLFGLARGIVIVLAGVIVAGMTDLPKQDFWTQALLSPMAETGVRTVKPFLPASLAGHVNF
;
A
#
# COMPACT_ATOMS: atom_id res chain seq x y z
N MET A 1 20.90 -0.29 18.90
CA MET A 1 19.79 0.16 18.03
C MET A 1 20.34 1.19 17.06
N THR A 2 20.18 0.92 15.78
CA THR A 2 20.67 1.77 14.69
C THR A 2 19.52 2.57 14.07
N ILE A 3 19.83 3.45 13.12
CA ILE A 3 18.82 4.19 12.34
C ILE A 3 17.84 3.22 11.65
N PHE A 4 18.32 2.06 11.21
CA PHE A 4 17.49 1.02 10.62
C PHE A 4 16.40 0.51 11.58
N ASP A 5 16.77 0.19 12.83
CA ASP A 5 15.82 -0.27 13.85
C ASP A 5 14.72 0.77 14.12
N TYR A 6 15.11 2.04 14.25
CA TYR A 6 14.15 3.14 14.46
C TYR A 6 13.21 3.31 13.26
N LEU A 7 13.72 3.18 12.03
CA LEU A 7 12.91 3.23 10.81
C LEU A 7 11.88 2.10 10.76
N VAL A 8 12.31 0.87 11.03
CA VAL A 8 11.42 -0.31 11.08
C VAL A 8 10.35 -0.13 12.14
N LEU A 9 10.72 0.25 13.36
CA LEU A 9 9.78 0.50 14.45
C LEU A 9 8.80 1.62 14.10
N PHE A 10 9.29 2.71 13.52
CA PHE A 10 8.44 3.82 13.09
C PHE A 10 7.40 3.37 12.04
N ILE A 11 7.80 2.59 11.04
CA ILE A 11 6.88 2.04 10.02
C ILE A 11 5.84 1.13 10.67
N LEU A 12 6.25 0.19 11.52
CA LEU A 12 5.36 -0.75 12.18
C LEU A 12 4.36 -0.03 13.10
N ILE A 13 4.84 0.83 13.99
CA ILE A 13 4.00 1.56 14.94
C ILE A 13 3.02 2.47 14.19
N SER A 14 3.50 3.24 13.22
CA SER A 14 2.64 4.12 12.40
C SER A 14 1.57 3.32 11.66
N SER A 15 1.93 2.18 11.08
CA SER A 15 1.01 1.31 10.37
C SER A 15 -0.07 0.75 11.30
N ILE A 16 0.31 0.26 12.49
CA ILE A 16 -0.64 -0.26 13.49
C ILE A 16 -1.57 0.85 13.97
N VAL A 17 -1.03 2.01 14.36
CA VAL A 17 -1.82 3.14 14.88
C VAL A 17 -2.83 3.61 13.84
N ILE A 18 -2.39 3.85 12.60
CA ILE A 18 -3.27 4.32 11.53
C ILE A 18 -4.40 3.30 11.26
N SER A 19 -4.07 2.01 11.15
CA SER A 19 -5.06 0.96 10.89
C SER A 19 -6.01 0.73 12.06
N THR A 20 -5.54 0.84 13.31
CA THR A 20 -6.41 0.78 14.50
C THR A 20 -7.38 1.96 14.56
N LEU A 21 -6.92 3.16 14.21
CA LEU A 21 -7.79 4.34 14.17
C LEU A 21 -8.83 4.26 13.05
N ARG A 22 -8.47 3.68 11.92
CA ARG A 22 -9.36 3.54 10.75
C ARG A 22 -10.30 2.36 10.85
N GLY A 23 -9.86 1.25 11.39
CA GLY A 23 -10.55 -0.05 11.39
C GLY A 23 -10.25 -0.90 10.15
N LEU A 24 -10.42 -2.23 10.30
CA LEU A 24 -10.13 -3.21 9.25
C LEU A 24 -10.95 -2.99 7.98
N VAL A 25 -12.26 -2.77 8.14
CA VAL A 25 -13.17 -2.63 6.99
C VAL A 25 -12.79 -1.44 6.12
N LYS A 26 -12.45 -0.31 6.73
CA LYS A 26 -11.97 0.87 5.97
C LYS A 26 -10.65 0.63 5.24
N GLU A 27 -9.72 -0.10 5.88
CA GLU A 27 -8.44 -0.42 5.25
C GLU A 27 -8.64 -1.32 4.03
N ILE A 28 -9.47 -2.37 4.14
CA ILE A 28 -9.79 -3.26 3.02
C ILE A 28 -10.51 -2.49 1.91
N LEU A 29 -11.57 -1.73 2.26
CA LEU A 29 -12.30 -0.92 1.27
C LEU A 29 -11.40 0.11 0.59
N SER A 30 -10.43 0.68 1.30
CA SER A 30 -9.46 1.59 0.72
C SER A 30 -8.60 0.89 -0.35
N LEU A 31 -8.08 -0.31 -0.07
CA LEU A 31 -7.31 -1.09 -1.05
C LEU A 31 -8.18 -1.47 -2.26
N VAL A 32 -9.38 -2.00 -2.01
CA VAL A 32 -10.34 -2.34 -3.07
C VAL A 32 -10.66 -1.11 -3.92
N SER A 33 -10.85 0.05 -3.30
CA SER A 33 -11.11 1.31 -4.00
C SER A 33 -9.99 1.72 -4.95
N TRP A 34 -8.72 1.51 -4.58
CA TRP A 34 -7.59 1.76 -5.48
C TRP A 34 -7.61 0.84 -6.69
N ILE A 35 -7.84 -0.46 -6.45
CA ILE A 35 -7.89 -1.47 -7.51
C ILE A 35 -9.07 -1.18 -8.45
N VAL A 36 -10.26 -0.95 -7.91
CA VAL A 36 -11.47 -0.67 -8.71
C VAL A 36 -11.29 0.61 -9.51
N ALA A 37 -10.77 1.69 -8.89
CA ALA A 37 -10.54 2.95 -9.60
C ALA A 37 -9.55 2.77 -10.75
N PHE A 38 -8.48 2.02 -10.54
CA PHE A 38 -7.48 1.75 -11.58
C PHE A 38 -8.08 0.91 -12.73
N VAL A 39 -8.79 -0.17 -12.39
CA VAL A 39 -9.42 -1.05 -13.38
C VAL A 39 -10.45 -0.29 -14.21
N VAL A 40 -11.34 0.47 -13.57
CA VAL A 40 -12.38 1.26 -14.26
C VAL A 40 -11.74 2.33 -15.14
N ALA A 41 -10.74 3.07 -14.63
CA ALA A 41 -10.03 4.08 -15.40
C ALA A 41 -9.34 3.48 -16.64
N ASN A 42 -8.72 2.30 -16.50
CA ASN A 42 -8.07 1.60 -17.60
C ASN A 42 -9.06 1.06 -18.63
N MET A 43 -10.19 0.49 -18.19
CA MET A 43 -11.19 -0.08 -19.10
C MET A 43 -11.98 0.98 -19.86
N TYR A 44 -12.29 2.10 -19.22
CA TYR A 44 -13.19 3.11 -19.77
C TYR A 44 -12.47 4.40 -20.20
N GLY A 45 -11.18 4.58 -19.87
CA GLY A 45 -10.40 5.76 -20.24
C GLY A 45 -10.37 5.99 -21.75
N ALA A 46 -10.11 4.94 -22.53
CA ALA A 46 -10.10 5.00 -23.99
C ALA A 46 -11.49 5.29 -24.61
N LYS A 47 -12.58 4.92 -23.91
CA LYS A 47 -13.96 5.24 -24.37
C LYS A 47 -14.35 6.68 -24.01
N LEU A 48 -13.85 7.21 -22.91
CA LEU A 48 -14.15 8.58 -22.47
C LEU A 48 -13.30 9.61 -23.22
N ALA A 49 -12.07 9.27 -23.58
CA ALA A 49 -11.13 10.20 -24.24
C ALA A 49 -11.71 10.91 -25.48
N PRO A 50 -12.41 10.23 -26.42
CA PRO A 50 -13.00 10.89 -27.60
C PRO A 50 -14.08 11.92 -27.24
N MET A 51 -14.72 11.81 -26.07
CA MET A 51 -15.75 12.75 -25.61
C MET A 51 -15.15 14.06 -25.10
N LEU A 52 -13.86 14.07 -24.78
CA LEU A 52 -13.12 15.25 -24.28
C LEU A 52 -12.59 16.10 -25.45
N THR A 53 -13.51 16.60 -26.27
CA THR A 53 -13.17 17.39 -27.49
C THR A 53 -12.44 18.72 -27.17
N MET A 54 -12.60 19.23 -25.95
CA MET A 54 -11.97 20.48 -25.51
C MET A 54 -10.47 20.34 -25.22
N VAL A 55 -9.96 19.11 -25.07
CA VAL A 55 -8.55 18.84 -24.75
C VAL A 55 -7.78 18.57 -26.03
N PRO A 56 -6.77 19.38 -26.38
CA PRO A 56 -5.95 19.15 -27.58
C PRO A 56 -4.98 17.97 -27.37
N GLY A 57 -4.84 17.12 -28.38
CA GLY A 57 -3.92 15.98 -28.37
C GLY A 57 -4.54 14.68 -27.83
N GLU A 58 -4.39 13.61 -28.59
CA GLU A 58 -4.97 12.30 -28.28
C GLU A 58 -4.41 11.71 -26.97
N THR A 59 -3.10 11.77 -26.76
CA THR A 59 -2.43 11.30 -25.55
C THR A 59 -2.89 12.05 -24.31
N VAL A 60 -3.05 13.38 -24.42
CA VAL A 60 -3.51 14.21 -23.30
C VAL A 60 -4.96 13.88 -22.95
N ARG A 61 -5.83 13.65 -23.93
CA ARG A 61 -7.21 13.20 -23.72
C ARG A 61 -7.27 11.87 -22.96
N LEU A 62 -6.43 10.90 -23.32
CA LEU A 62 -6.35 9.62 -22.61
C LEU A 62 -5.95 9.79 -21.16
N ILE A 63 -4.92 10.60 -20.89
CA ILE A 63 -4.47 10.88 -19.52
C ILE A 63 -5.56 11.58 -18.71
N VAL A 64 -6.18 12.61 -19.27
CA VAL A 64 -7.26 13.35 -18.59
C VAL A 64 -8.46 12.46 -18.34
N ALA A 65 -8.86 11.62 -19.30
CA ALA A 65 -9.95 10.66 -19.15
C ALA A 65 -9.65 9.64 -18.04
N PHE A 66 -8.43 9.11 -18.02
CA PHE A 66 -7.99 8.16 -16.99
C PHE A 66 -8.06 8.82 -15.60
N VAL A 67 -7.46 10.00 -15.43
CA VAL A 67 -7.43 10.72 -14.16
C VAL A 67 -8.83 11.09 -13.70
N ALA A 68 -9.69 11.58 -14.60
CA ALA A 68 -11.07 11.93 -14.27
C ALA A 68 -11.88 10.72 -13.78
N LEU A 69 -11.79 9.59 -14.48
CA LEU A 69 -12.44 8.33 -14.07
C LEU A 69 -11.87 7.82 -12.75
N PHE A 70 -10.55 7.84 -12.60
CA PHE A 70 -9.90 7.40 -11.38
C PHE A 70 -10.36 8.20 -10.16
N ILE A 71 -10.36 9.53 -10.26
CA ILE A 71 -10.84 10.42 -9.20
C ILE A 71 -12.34 10.22 -8.95
N GLY A 72 -13.15 10.15 -10.01
CA GLY A 72 -14.60 9.94 -9.90
C GLY A 72 -14.94 8.66 -9.15
N VAL A 73 -14.32 7.54 -9.50
CA VAL A 73 -14.50 6.26 -8.81
C VAL A 73 -14.01 6.34 -7.36
N ARG A 74 -12.87 7.00 -7.11
CA ARG A 74 -12.35 7.21 -5.75
C ARG A 74 -13.31 8.00 -4.87
N LEU A 75 -13.97 9.01 -5.41
CA LEU A 75 -14.98 9.79 -4.69
C LEU A 75 -16.22 8.95 -4.38
N LEU A 76 -16.73 8.18 -5.34
CA LEU A 76 -17.86 7.27 -5.12
C LEU A 76 -17.54 6.21 -4.05
N MET A 77 -16.37 5.61 -4.12
CA MET A 77 -15.91 4.66 -3.10
C MET A 77 -15.71 5.33 -1.73
N GLY A 78 -15.32 6.60 -1.71
CA GLY A 78 -15.26 7.40 -0.48
C GLY A 78 -16.62 7.57 0.19
N LEU A 79 -17.67 7.86 -0.59
CA LEU A 79 -19.04 7.94 -0.10
C LEU A 79 -19.51 6.57 0.44
N LEU A 80 -19.21 5.48 -0.27
CA LEU A 80 -19.51 4.12 0.19
C LEU A 80 -18.82 3.82 1.52
N MET A 81 -17.54 4.20 1.68
CA MET A 81 -16.81 4.02 2.94
C MET A 81 -17.47 4.78 4.11
N MET A 82 -17.98 5.99 3.86
CA MET A 82 -18.69 6.76 4.88
C MET A 82 -19.98 6.06 5.33
N ALA A 83 -20.74 5.50 4.39
CA ALA A 83 -21.94 4.73 4.70
C ALA A 83 -21.64 3.47 5.51
N VAL A 84 -20.62 2.71 5.11
CA VAL A 84 -20.17 1.51 5.82
C VAL A 84 -19.66 1.84 7.23
N ASP A 85 -18.91 2.94 7.39
CA ASP A 85 -18.45 3.40 8.71
C ASP A 85 -19.62 3.74 9.66
N ALA A 86 -20.65 4.38 9.13
CA ALA A 86 -21.86 4.67 9.89
C ALA A 86 -22.57 3.40 10.36
N LEU A 87 -22.64 2.37 9.50
CA LEU A 87 -23.22 1.06 9.85
C LEU A 87 -22.41 0.35 10.93
N ILE A 88 -21.07 0.33 10.83
CA ILE A 88 -20.18 -0.29 11.83
C ILE A 88 -20.35 0.41 13.19
N LYS A 89 -20.45 1.73 13.20
CA LYS A 89 -20.69 2.50 14.42
C LYS A 89 -22.06 2.20 15.02
N ALA A 90 -23.09 2.13 14.19
CA ALA A 90 -24.46 1.83 14.63
C ALA A 90 -24.62 0.39 15.17
N SER A 91 -23.87 -0.57 14.63
CA SER A 91 -23.90 -1.97 15.06
C SER A 91 -23.12 -2.25 16.35
N GLY A 92 -22.36 -1.27 16.88
CA GLY A 92 -21.52 -1.46 18.07
C GLY A 92 -20.23 -2.27 17.81
N LEU A 93 -19.93 -2.67 16.57
CA LEU A 93 -18.76 -3.47 16.20
C LEU A 93 -17.47 -2.67 16.07
N SER A 94 -17.49 -1.37 16.36
CA SER A 94 -16.35 -0.47 16.19
C SER A 94 -15.09 -0.92 16.91
N LEU A 95 -15.21 -1.50 18.12
CA LEU A 95 -14.05 -1.96 18.88
C LEU A 95 -13.40 -3.18 18.24
N ALA A 96 -14.20 -4.14 17.79
CA ALA A 96 -13.71 -5.32 17.08
C ALA A 96 -13.05 -4.95 15.74
N ASP A 97 -13.68 -4.07 14.97
CA ASP A 97 -13.14 -3.57 13.69
C ASP A 97 -11.79 -2.86 13.88
N ARG A 98 -11.64 -2.04 14.92
CA ARG A 98 -10.38 -1.38 15.25
C ARG A 98 -9.29 -2.35 15.70
N GLY A 99 -9.65 -3.35 16.54
CA GLY A 99 -8.70 -4.38 16.98
C GLY A 99 -8.17 -5.19 15.81
N LEU A 100 -9.05 -5.65 14.92
CA LEU A 100 -8.68 -6.33 13.68
C LEU A 100 -7.91 -5.41 12.73
N GLY A 101 -8.26 -4.11 12.70
CA GLY A 101 -7.51 -3.09 11.98
C GLY A 101 -6.05 -3.02 12.42
N GLY A 102 -5.79 -3.09 13.74
CA GLY A 102 -4.43 -3.11 14.27
C GLY A 102 -3.62 -4.33 13.81
N LEU A 103 -4.23 -5.52 13.81
CA LEU A 103 -3.60 -6.74 13.27
C LEU A 103 -3.30 -6.60 11.78
N PHE A 104 -4.23 -6.08 11.02
CA PHE A 104 -4.02 -5.80 9.59
C PHE A 104 -2.92 -4.77 9.37
N GLY A 105 -2.87 -3.72 10.21
CA GLY A 105 -1.82 -2.71 10.18
C GLY A 105 -0.44 -3.29 10.47
N LEU A 106 -0.34 -4.25 11.39
CA LEU A 106 0.90 -4.97 11.65
C LEU A 106 1.34 -5.77 10.42
N ALA A 107 0.44 -6.56 9.83
CA ALA A 107 0.73 -7.33 8.61
C ALA A 107 1.17 -6.42 7.46
N ARG A 108 0.45 -5.30 7.23
CA ARG A 108 0.82 -4.30 6.23
C ARG A 108 2.18 -3.67 6.52
N GLY A 109 2.46 -3.33 7.78
CA GLY A 109 3.74 -2.76 8.20
C GLY A 109 4.91 -3.72 7.91
N ILE A 110 4.74 -5.01 8.18
CA ILE A 110 5.72 -6.05 7.85
C ILE A 110 5.95 -6.10 6.34
N VAL A 111 4.89 -6.11 5.52
CA VAL A 111 5.01 -6.10 4.06
C VAL A 111 5.77 -4.87 3.56
N ILE A 112 5.50 -3.68 4.12
CA ILE A 112 6.20 -2.44 3.76
C ILE A 112 7.68 -2.54 4.13
N VAL A 113 8.01 -3.04 5.32
CA VAL A 113 9.40 -3.24 5.76
C VAL A 113 10.12 -4.23 4.83
N LEU A 114 9.51 -5.38 4.54
CA LEU A 114 10.10 -6.38 3.63
C LEU A 114 10.32 -5.80 2.22
N ALA A 115 9.35 -5.05 1.69
CA ALA A 115 9.51 -4.37 0.40
C ALA A 115 10.67 -3.35 0.43
N GLY A 116 10.77 -2.57 1.51
CA GLY A 116 11.89 -1.64 1.71
C GLY A 116 13.25 -2.35 1.79
N VAL A 117 13.31 -3.48 2.50
CA VAL A 117 14.52 -4.31 2.62
C VAL A 117 14.91 -4.96 1.28
N ILE A 118 13.93 -5.40 0.49
CA ILE A 118 14.18 -5.91 -0.87
C ILE A 118 14.80 -4.82 -1.74
N VAL A 119 14.23 -3.62 -1.74
CA VAL A 119 14.75 -2.48 -2.51
C VAL A 119 16.15 -2.09 -2.02
N ALA A 120 16.36 -2.05 -0.71
CA ALA A 120 17.67 -1.77 -0.13
C ALA A 120 18.70 -2.85 -0.48
N GLY A 121 18.31 -4.13 -0.51
CA GLY A 121 19.15 -5.26 -0.91
C GLY A 121 19.62 -5.24 -2.38
N MET A 122 18.98 -4.40 -3.21
CA MET A 122 19.42 -4.11 -4.59
C MET A 122 20.47 -2.99 -4.66
N THR A 123 20.83 -2.42 -3.53
CA THR A 123 21.81 -1.34 -3.38
C THR A 123 22.94 -1.76 -2.45
N ASP A 124 23.91 -0.89 -2.21
CA ASP A 124 25.01 -1.14 -1.25
C ASP A 124 24.64 -0.78 0.21
N LEU A 125 23.37 -0.45 0.49
CA LEU A 125 22.89 -0.10 1.84
C LEU A 125 23.09 -1.22 2.87
N PRO A 126 22.86 -2.52 2.56
CA PRO A 126 23.06 -3.61 3.51
C PRO A 126 24.51 -3.79 3.99
N LYS A 127 25.49 -3.23 3.26
CA LYS A 127 26.91 -3.30 3.61
C LYS A 127 27.34 -2.23 4.61
N GLN A 128 26.47 -1.27 4.92
CA GLN A 128 26.80 -0.15 5.82
C GLN A 128 26.59 -0.51 7.29
N ASP A 129 27.36 0.12 8.18
CA ASP A 129 27.37 -0.17 9.62
C ASP A 129 26.01 -0.01 10.30
N PHE A 130 25.20 0.95 9.86
CA PHE A 130 23.85 1.17 10.41
C PHE A 130 22.91 0.00 10.13
N TRP A 131 23.19 -0.80 9.09
CA TRP A 131 22.44 -1.99 8.73
C TRP A 131 22.99 -3.24 9.41
N THR A 132 24.29 -3.48 9.30
CA THR A 132 24.95 -4.67 9.83
C THR A 132 24.91 -4.77 11.36
N GLN A 133 24.89 -3.63 12.06
CA GLN A 133 24.77 -3.54 13.52
C GLN A 133 23.32 -3.40 14.02
N ALA A 134 22.33 -3.43 13.15
CA ALA A 134 20.93 -3.34 13.52
C ALA A 134 20.43 -4.65 14.16
N LEU A 135 19.59 -4.53 15.17
CA LEU A 135 18.98 -5.68 15.85
C LEU A 135 17.91 -6.36 14.98
N LEU A 136 17.21 -5.58 14.17
CA LEU A 136 16.09 -6.06 13.34
C LEU A 136 16.52 -6.47 11.93
N SER A 137 17.74 -6.14 11.48
CA SER A 137 18.22 -6.51 10.14
C SER A 137 18.24 -8.03 9.91
N PRO A 138 18.73 -8.90 10.84
CA PRO A 138 18.72 -10.34 10.61
C PRO A 138 17.31 -10.92 10.47
N MET A 139 16.35 -10.36 11.21
CA MET A 139 14.95 -10.78 11.11
C MET A 139 14.33 -10.36 9.77
N ALA A 140 14.60 -9.12 9.35
CA ALA A 140 14.09 -8.58 8.10
C ALA A 140 14.71 -9.31 6.89
N GLU A 141 16.01 -9.58 6.90
CA GLU A 141 16.69 -10.35 5.87
C GLU A 141 16.18 -11.80 5.79
N THR A 142 15.96 -12.46 6.94
CA THR A 142 15.36 -13.79 6.99
C THR A 142 13.96 -13.77 6.39
N GLY A 143 13.15 -12.75 6.72
CA GLY A 143 11.84 -12.55 6.11
C GLY A 143 11.92 -12.41 4.58
N VAL A 144 12.86 -11.62 4.06
CA VAL A 144 13.09 -11.48 2.62
C VAL A 144 13.54 -12.80 1.99
N ARG A 145 14.44 -13.53 2.62
CA ARG A 145 14.89 -14.87 2.13
C ARG A 145 13.73 -15.85 2.01
N THR A 146 12.77 -15.79 2.94
CA THR A 146 11.56 -16.63 2.91
C THR A 146 10.64 -16.25 1.74
N VAL A 147 10.55 -14.95 1.40
CA VAL A 147 9.71 -14.44 0.31
C VAL A 147 10.44 -14.51 -1.05
N LYS A 148 11.76 -14.58 -1.06
CA LYS A 148 12.58 -14.59 -2.29
C LYS A 148 12.14 -15.61 -3.35
N PRO A 149 11.68 -16.84 -3.03
CA PRO A 149 11.18 -17.79 -4.03
C PRO A 149 9.93 -17.33 -4.77
N PHE A 150 9.16 -16.40 -4.19
CA PHE A 150 7.93 -15.85 -4.78
C PHE A 150 8.18 -14.59 -5.61
N LEU A 151 9.43 -14.07 -5.59
CA LEU A 151 9.81 -12.89 -6.39
C LEU A 151 10.09 -13.30 -7.84
N PRO A 152 9.80 -12.41 -8.82
CA PRO A 152 10.26 -12.59 -10.19
C PRO A 152 11.78 -12.78 -10.25
N ALA A 153 12.28 -13.65 -11.13
CA ALA A 153 13.70 -13.97 -11.25
C ALA A 153 14.59 -12.73 -11.48
N SER A 154 14.02 -11.72 -12.16
CA SER A 154 14.68 -10.42 -12.39
C SER A 154 14.99 -9.65 -11.10
N LEU A 155 14.16 -9.77 -10.08
CA LEU A 155 14.36 -9.12 -8.78
C LEU A 155 15.17 -10.01 -7.83
N ALA A 156 14.88 -11.31 -7.80
CA ALA A 156 15.53 -12.27 -6.91
C ALA A 156 17.06 -12.35 -7.12
N GLY A 157 17.53 -12.14 -8.35
CA GLY A 157 18.96 -12.16 -8.69
C GLY A 157 19.76 -10.93 -8.24
N HIS A 158 19.09 -9.81 -7.96
CA HIS A 158 19.73 -8.56 -7.55
C HIS A 158 19.70 -8.30 -6.04
N VAL A 159 18.94 -9.12 -5.29
CA VAL A 159 18.85 -8.99 -3.82
C VAL A 159 19.95 -9.83 -3.19
N ASN A 160 20.97 -9.15 -2.65
CA ASN A 160 22.11 -9.73 -1.97
C ASN A 160 22.23 -9.19 -0.55
N PHE A 161 22.37 -10.10 0.42
CA PHE A 161 22.63 -9.83 1.84
C PHE A 161 23.80 -10.67 2.32
#